data_3cc8952a5b1ed50648a6a45110e7f582
#
_entry.id   3cc8952a5b1ed50648a6a45110e7f582
#
_cell.length_a   1.000
_cell.length_b   1.000
_cell.length_c   1.000
_cell.angle_alpha   90.00
_cell.angle_beta   90.00
_cell.angle_gamma   90.00
#
_symmetry.space_group_name_H-M   'P 1'
#
loop_
_entity.id
_entity.type
_entity.pdbx_description
1 polymer ?
#
loop_
_entity_poly.entity_id
_entity_poly.type
_entity_poly.pdbx_seq_one_letter_code
_entity_poly.pdbx_strand_id
1 'polypeptide(L)'
;MDSINILAYYFNLVKTYVLTYVLYLYQEFSEFAWVVKIAAISITITAILIIVTLIRIFMTRWKDYRKNKVEKKIDKRYGEGIRYIMSEEAGPKLSRDEVMKAFGIDRENYDRHALLKDSKERMAFARLLYRMRIDDNSVLNRRRNLQIAISLFGIQEYLEEIINKGKNHRKVEALLMLRAFKVPTNQWVANQLINSKRKRVQRLAMYASIMSSSNMDLEYFESEFFDENCCLYDEIQLGFVLQRRLSVKRKIPNLAHWAHMQKNSSTQCVFVRLMRQFNQAEYCSELEELFTHNTDSELIQEIARTWGYLHYIEGEELMREMLMTQADDTKVAIMHALTRLDTGQSLNALLDGYTNSGSPHVKFEALRCMYFYGDEGRVKFNELKEKASMVDKPLFAFFDDEIMRDKLPLSDDDLYRSEYGDNLFAVY
;
A
#
# COMPACT_ATOMS: atom_id res chain seq x y z
N MET A 1 -11.94 23.09 59.20
CA MET A 1 -13.29 22.49 58.95
C MET A 1 -14.28 23.45 58.31
N ASP A 2 -14.03 24.74 58.39
CA ASP A 2 -14.99 25.79 57.96
C ASP A 2 -14.99 26.08 56.45
N SER A 3 -13.87 25.90 55.76
CA SER A 3 -13.78 26.19 54.31
C SER A 3 -14.61 25.24 53.44
N ILE A 4 -14.76 23.97 53.84
CA ILE A 4 -15.54 22.95 53.12
C ILE A 4 -17.03 23.23 53.26
N ASN A 5 -17.47 23.67 54.45
CA ASN A 5 -18.85 24.03 54.73
C ASN A 5 -19.30 25.31 53.99
N ILE A 6 -18.40 26.28 53.85
CA ILE A 6 -18.65 27.49 53.07
C ILE A 6 -18.79 27.17 51.58
N LEU A 7 -17.92 26.30 51.04
CA LEU A 7 -17.97 25.88 49.62
C LEU A 7 -19.28 25.09 49.34
N ALA A 8 -19.69 24.21 50.26
CA ALA A 8 -20.93 23.44 50.15
C ALA A 8 -22.18 24.36 50.24
N TYR A 9 -22.12 25.41 51.06
CA TYR A 9 -23.18 26.42 51.17
C TYR A 9 -23.35 27.19 49.85
N TYR A 10 -22.25 27.72 49.28
CA TYR A 10 -22.29 28.43 48.00
C TYR A 10 -22.74 27.52 46.87
N PHE A 11 -22.31 26.29 46.85
CA PHE A 11 -22.73 25.30 45.85
C PHE A 11 -24.22 25.03 45.91
N ASN A 12 -24.79 24.86 47.12
CA ASN A 12 -26.22 24.69 47.30
C ASN A 12 -27.00 25.95 46.95
N LEU A 13 -26.48 27.13 47.28
CA LEU A 13 -27.10 28.42 46.92
C LEU A 13 -27.19 28.60 45.42
N VAL A 14 -26.08 28.35 44.70
CA VAL A 14 -26.03 28.39 43.22
C VAL A 14 -26.94 27.34 42.60
N LYS A 15 -26.99 26.13 43.17
CA LYS A 15 -27.89 25.06 42.72
C LYS A 15 -29.36 25.47 42.86
N THR A 16 -29.73 26.05 43.99
CA THR A 16 -31.12 26.52 44.25
C THR A 16 -31.50 27.65 43.30
N TYR A 17 -30.58 28.61 43.09
CA TYR A 17 -30.81 29.73 42.16
C TYR A 17 -30.98 29.25 40.73
N VAL A 18 -30.16 28.34 40.29
CA VAL A 18 -30.24 27.73 38.94
C VAL A 18 -31.55 26.96 38.80
N LEU A 19 -31.95 26.20 39.83
CA LEU A 19 -33.19 25.41 39.79
C LEU A 19 -34.42 26.29 39.71
N THR A 20 -34.48 27.37 40.53
CA THR A 20 -35.56 28.35 40.52
C THR A 20 -35.65 29.07 39.18
N TYR A 21 -34.52 29.47 38.62
CA TYR A 21 -34.45 30.11 37.29
C TYR A 21 -34.91 29.17 36.17
N VAL A 22 -34.53 27.91 36.22
CA VAL A 22 -34.97 26.89 35.26
C VAL A 22 -36.48 26.65 35.36
N LEU A 23 -37.04 26.59 36.58
CA LEU A 23 -38.48 26.46 36.78
C LEU A 23 -39.26 27.66 36.26
N TYR A 24 -38.76 28.88 36.49
CA TYR A 24 -39.33 30.11 35.95
C TYR A 24 -39.30 30.10 34.41
N LEU A 25 -38.16 29.77 33.79
CA LEU A 25 -38.07 29.64 32.35
C LEU A 25 -38.97 28.55 31.79
N TYR A 26 -39.17 27.46 32.51
CA TYR A 26 -40.08 26.38 32.10
C TYR A 26 -41.52 26.83 32.09
N GLN A 27 -41.94 27.61 33.08
CA GLN A 27 -43.29 28.15 33.18
C GLN A 27 -43.58 29.14 32.06
N GLU A 28 -42.71 30.12 31.83
CA GLU A 28 -42.80 31.05 30.71
C GLU A 28 -42.79 30.31 29.34
N PHE A 29 -41.92 29.30 29.21
CA PHE A 29 -41.82 28.49 27.99
C PHE A 29 -43.11 27.71 27.72
N SER A 30 -43.87 27.33 28.74
CA SER A 30 -45.14 26.60 28.58
C SER A 30 -46.23 27.42 27.90
N GLU A 31 -46.16 28.74 27.95
CA GLU A 31 -47.14 29.65 27.36
C GLU A 31 -46.87 30.00 25.89
N PHE A 32 -45.65 29.74 25.38
CA PHE A 32 -45.32 30.04 23.98
C PHE A 32 -46.03 29.13 22.98
N ALA A 33 -46.28 29.66 21.78
CA ALA A 33 -46.75 28.87 20.65
C ALA A 33 -45.81 27.74 20.33
N TRP A 34 -46.34 26.59 19.90
CA TRP A 34 -45.55 25.37 19.63
C TRP A 34 -44.35 25.56 18.70
N VAL A 35 -44.48 26.48 17.71
CA VAL A 35 -43.39 26.79 16.77
C VAL A 35 -42.20 27.44 17.51
N VAL A 36 -42.46 28.34 18.44
CA VAL A 36 -41.44 29.00 19.28
C VAL A 36 -40.76 27.99 20.20
N LYS A 37 -41.49 27.03 20.71
CA LYS A 37 -40.94 25.92 21.53
C LYS A 37 -39.97 25.09 20.75
N ILE A 38 -40.32 24.68 19.52
CA ILE A 38 -39.43 23.91 18.64
C ILE A 38 -38.19 24.72 18.29
N ALA A 39 -38.32 25.99 17.95
CA ALA A 39 -37.19 26.86 17.63
C ALA A 39 -36.23 27.00 18.83
N ALA A 40 -36.74 27.24 20.03
CA ALA A 40 -35.95 27.36 21.26
C ALA A 40 -35.20 26.04 21.60
N ILE A 41 -35.89 24.90 21.46
CA ILE A 41 -35.25 23.58 21.66
C ILE A 41 -34.13 23.36 20.61
N SER A 42 -34.36 23.66 19.34
CA SER A 42 -33.39 23.54 18.27
C SER A 42 -32.15 24.41 18.52
N ILE A 43 -32.35 25.68 18.93
CA ILE A 43 -31.26 26.60 19.29
C ILE A 43 -30.46 26.03 20.47
N THR A 44 -31.16 25.52 21.50
CA THR A 44 -30.51 24.96 22.69
C THR A 44 -29.67 23.73 22.33
N ILE A 45 -30.20 22.81 21.53
CA ILE A 45 -29.46 21.62 21.06
C ILE A 45 -28.22 22.05 20.24
N THR A 46 -28.38 23.01 19.35
CA THR A 46 -27.28 23.52 18.52
C THR A 46 -26.22 24.17 19.41
N ALA A 47 -26.58 24.97 20.39
CA ALA A 47 -25.66 25.57 21.34
C ALA A 47 -24.86 24.51 22.13
N ILE A 48 -25.54 23.46 22.61
CA ILE A 48 -24.89 22.33 23.30
C ILE A 48 -23.91 21.63 22.39
N LEU A 49 -24.27 21.35 21.13
CA LEU A 49 -23.38 20.71 20.16
C LEU A 49 -22.14 21.57 19.87
N ILE A 50 -22.30 22.90 19.79
CA ILE A 50 -21.18 23.84 19.63
C ILE A 50 -20.25 23.75 20.83
N ILE A 51 -20.77 23.81 22.04
CA ILE A 51 -19.97 23.73 23.27
C ILE A 51 -19.22 22.41 23.35
N VAL A 52 -19.88 21.28 23.08
CA VAL A 52 -19.26 19.96 23.09
C VAL A 52 -18.14 19.89 22.06
N THR A 53 -18.35 20.47 20.88
CA THR A 53 -17.31 20.51 19.81
C THR A 53 -16.11 21.36 20.22
N LEU A 54 -16.36 22.53 20.81
CA LEU A 54 -15.28 23.40 21.32
C LEU A 54 -14.48 22.73 22.44
N ILE A 55 -15.14 22.07 23.39
CA ILE A 55 -14.46 21.29 24.44
C ILE A 55 -13.61 20.18 23.82
N ARG A 56 -14.14 19.47 22.82
CA ARG A 56 -13.40 18.40 22.12
C ARG A 56 -12.18 18.95 21.40
N ILE A 57 -12.29 20.08 20.71
CA ILE A 57 -11.18 20.76 20.03
C ILE A 57 -10.12 21.19 21.06
N PHE A 58 -10.54 21.81 22.16
CA PHE A 58 -9.62 22.25 23.22
C PHE A 58 -8.88 21.06 23.85
N MET A 59 -9.59 19.99 24.18
CA MET A 59 -8.98 18.77 24.73
C MET A 59 -7.98 18.13 23.76
N THR A 60 -8.29 18.14 22.45
CA THR A 60 -7.38 17.60 21.42
C THR A 60 -6.13 18.46 21.32
N ARG A 61 -6.27 19.78 21.21
CA ARG A 61 -5.14 20.72 21.19
C ARG A 61 -4.26 20.63 22.44
N TRP A 62 -4.88 20.46 23.59
CA TRP A 62 -4.13 20.33 24.85
C TRP A 62 -3.33 19.03 24.91
N LYS A 63 -3.90 17.91 24.41
CA LYS A 63 -3.17 16.65 24.28
C LYS A 63 -2.00 16.79 23.31
N ASP A 64 -2.21 17.45 22.17
CA ASP A 64 -1.15 17.70 21.18
C ASP A 64 -0.05 18.63 21.74
N TYR A 65 -0.41 19.67 22.47
CA TYR A 65 0.55 20.52 23.14
C TYR A 65 1.42 19.74 24.14
N ARG A 66 0.80 18.91 24.98
CA ARG A 66 1.56 18.06 25.93
C ARG A 66 2.49 17.07 25.20
N LYS A 67 1.98 16.46 24.10
CA LYS A 67 2.78 15.56 23.25
C LYS A 67 3.99 16.30 22.66
N ASN A 68 3.76 17.46 22.07
CA ASN A 68 4.82 18.28 21.48
C ASN A 68 5.86 18.75 22.50
N LYS A 69 5.44 19.05 23.73
CA LYS A 69 6.35 19.41 24.83
C LYS A 69 7.30 18.27 25.17
N VAL A 70 6.81 17.02 25.22
CA VAL A 70 7.65 15.84 25.45
C VAL A 70 8.57 15.59 24.25
N GLU A 71 8.07 15.70 23.02
CA GLU A 71 8.88 15.54 21.80
C GLU A 71 10.01 16.57 21.75
N LYS A 72 9.73 17.85 22.03
CA LYS A 72 10.77 18.90 22.11
C LYS A 72 11.81 18.63 23.19
N LYS A 73 11.41 18.08 24.35
CA LYS A 73 12.34 17.70 25.40
C LYS A 73 13.28 16.58 24.95
N ILE A 74 12.75 15.58 24.27
CA ILE A 74 13.51 14.45 23.74
C ILE A 74 14.41 14.89 22.58
N ASP A 75 13.92 15.75 21.68
CA ASP A 75 14.72 16.32 20.59
C ASP A 75 15.91 17.13 21.13
N LYS A 76 15.68 17.98 22.14
CA LYS A 76 16.77 18.72 22.79
C LYS A 76 17.83 17.82 23.43
N ARG A 77 17.41 16.64 23.95
CA ARG A 77 18.33 15.72 24.64
C ARG A 77 19.07 14.79 23.68
N TYR A 78 18.41 14.30 22.65
CA TYR A 78 18.92 13.24 21.77
C TYR A 78 18.93 13.60 20.29
N GLY A 79 18.33 14.72 19.90
CA GLY A 79 18.18 15.10 18.49
C GLY A 79 19.52 15.29 17.76
N GLU A 80 20.53 15.85 18.44
CA GLU A 80 21.87 15.98 17.86
C GLU A 80 22.51 14.61 17.61
N GLY A 81 22.41 13.68 18.57
CA GLY A 81 22.91 12.34 18.40
C GLY A 81 22.23 11.59 17.24
N ILE A 82 20.90 11.77 17.08
CA ILE A 82 20.18 11.18 15.95
C ILE A 82 20.66 11.79 14.63
N ARG A 83 20.75 13.12 14.54
CA ARG A 83 21.26 13.80 13.34
C ARG A 83 22.67 13.34 12.98
N TYR A 84 23.54 13.20 13.96
CA TYR A 84 24.90 12.73 13.75
C TYR A 84 24.94 11.30 13.18
N ILE A 85 24.28 10.32 13.82
CA ILE A 85 24.29 8.92 13.32
C ILE A 85 23.66 8.76 11.93
N MET A 86 22.87 9.76 11.51
CA MET A 86 22.21 9.83 10.22
C MET A 86 22.97 10.71 9.22
N SER A 87 24.00 11.47 9.66
CA SER A 87 24.79 12.36 8.80
C SER A 87 25.83 11.62 7.97
N GLU A 88 26.35 12.25 6.91
CA GLU A 88 27.43 11.69 6.09
C GLU A 88 28.76 11.57 6.83
N GLU A 89 28.97 12.43 7.77
CA GLU A 89 30.17 12.46 8.62
C GLU A 89 30.33 11.21 9.47
N ALA A 90 29.23 10.61 9.92
CA ALA A 90 29.26 9.42 10.76
C ALA A 90 29.63 8.13 10.01
N GLY A 91 29.54 8.15 8.68
CA GLY A 91 29.75 6.96 7.88
C GLY A 91 28.66 5.88 8.00
N PRO A 92 28.72 4.84 7.15
CA PRO A 92 27.63 3.85 7.07
C PRO A 92 27.65 2.76 8.14
N LYS A 93 28.75 2.63 8.91
CA LYS A 93 28.97 1.50 9.84
C LYS A 93 29.63 1.97 11.13
N LEU A 94 28.85 2.64 11.98
CA LEU A 94 29.31 2.96 13.34
C LEU A 94 29.33 1.69 14.22
N SER A 95 30.28 1.64 15.14
CA SER A 95 30.29 0.69 16.24
C SER A 95 29.22 1.06 17.28
N ARG A 96 28.86 0.12 18.15
CA ARG A 96 27.91 0.37 19.24
C ARG A 96 28.42 1.47 20.18
N ASP A 97 29.72 1.48 20.47
CA ASP A 97 30.32 2.47 21.38
C ASP A 97 30.33 3.88 20.77
N GLU A 98 30.55 4.01 19.47
CA GLU A 98 30.43 5.28 18.76
C GLU A 98 29.01 5.83 18.77
N VAL A 99 28.00 4.95 18.56
CA VAL A 99 26.61 5.34 18.68
C VAL A 99 26.27 5.76 20.11
N MET A 100 26.75 5.06 21.14
CA MET A 100 26.59 5.45 22.55
C MET A 100 27.18 6.82 22.81
N LYS A 101 28.41 7.10 22.36
CA LYS A 101 29.05 8.42 22.45
C LYS A 101 28.26 9.52 21.78
N ALA A 102 27.71 9.26 20.59
CA ALA A 102 26.86 10.23 19.88
C ALA A 102 25.63 10.66 20.68
N PHE A 103 25.13 9.78 21.55
CA PHE A 103 24.02 10.09 22.47
C PHE A 103 24.46 10.57 23.84
N GLY A 104 25.76 10.73 24.10
CA GLY A 104 26.31 11.12 25.40
C GLY A 104 26.08 10.05 26.48
N ILE A 105 26.13 8.76 26.10
CA ILE A 105 25.90 7.61 26.99
C ILE A 105 27.25 6.98 27.32
N ASP A 106 27.59 6.94 28.60
CA ASP A 106 28.77 6.22 29.08
C ASP A 106 28.51 4.72 29.18
N ARG A 107 29.49 3.93 28.74
CA ARG A 107 29.41 2.47 28.75
C ARG A 107 29.30 1.89 30.17
N GLU A 108 30.00 2.47 31.13
CA GLU A 108 30.02 2.01 32.51
C GLU A 108 28.69 2.24 33.25
N ASN A 109 27.97 3.31 32.89
CA ASN A 109 26.70 3.71 33.51
C ASN A 109 25.49 3.43 32.61
N TYR A 110 25.62 2.52 31.63
CA TYR A 110 24.53 2.21 30.72
C TYR A 110 23.40 1.48 31.42
N ASP A 111 22.30 2.18 31.67
CA ASP A 111 21.01 1.59 32.04
C ASP A 111 19.96 1.98 31.02
N ARG A 112 19.50 0.96 30.30
CA ARG A 112 18.47 1.08 29.25
C ARG A 112 17.17 1.71 29.77
N HIS A 113 16.80 1.42 31.03
CA HIS A 113 15.56 1.93 31.62
C HIS A 113 15.69 3.38 32.08
N ALA A 114 16.90 3.83 32.41
CA ALA A 114 17.18 5.18 32.82
C ALA A 114 17.21 6.18 31.65
N LEU A 115 17.50 5.74 30.41
CA LEU A 115 17.57 6.59 29.23
C LEU A 115 16.23 7.23 28.89
N LEU A 116 15.15 6.45 28.91
CA LEU A 116 13.79 6.86 28.61
C LEU A 116 12.87 6.37 29.73
N LYS A 117 12.53 7.29 30.63
CA LYS A 117 11.89 6.97 31.93
C LYS A 117 10.48 6.42 31.80
N ASP A 118 9.70 6.92 30.86
CA ASP A 118 8.30 6.57 30.71
C ASP A 118 7.89 6.23 29.27
N SER A 119 6.72 5.60 29.15
CA SER A 119 6.10 5.24 27.87
C SER A 119 5.92 6.44 26.91
N LYS A 120 5.77 7.66 27.44
CA LYS A 120 5.61 8.88 26.61
C LYS A 120 6.94 9.30 26.01
N GLU A 121 8.03 9.24 26.78
CA GLU A 121 9.39 9.53 26.30
C GLU A 121 9.82 8.50 25.25
N ARG A 122 9.57 7.19 25.47
CA ARG A 122 9.85 6.13 24.49
C ARG A 122 9.11 6.36 23.18
N MET A 123 7.81 6.68 23.25
CA MET A 123 7.03 6.97 22.05
C MET A 123 7.50 8.26 21.36
N ALA A 124 7.86 9.30 22.11
CA ALA A 124 8.39 10.55 21.55
C ALA A 124 9.72 10.32 20.82
N PHE A 125 10.60 9.50 21.40
CA PHE A 125 11.86 9.14 20.77
C PHE A 125 11.66 8.29 19.50
N ALA A 126 10.75 7.31 19.52
CA ALA A 126 10.39 6.53 18.35
C ALA A 126 9.84 7.40 17.21
N ARG A 127 8.97 8.38 17.53
CA ARG A 127 8.46 9.35 16.55
C ARG A 127 9.52 10.26 15.97
N LEU A 128 10.47 10.69 16.81
CA LEU A 128 11.58 11.51 16.37
C LEU A 128 12.45 10.75 15.37
N LEU A 129 12.81 9.49 15.67
CA LEU A 129 13.52 8.61 14.74
C LEU A 129 12.73 8.40 13.44
N TYR A 130 11.42 8.17 13.54
CA TYR A 130 10.55 7.96 12.39
C TYR A 130 10.50 9.18 11.48
N ARG A 131 10.37 10.39 12.05
CA ARG A 131 10.32 11.66 11.31
C ARG A 131 11.63 11.94 10.59
N MET A 132 12.76 11.87 11.30
CA MET A 132 14.07 12.13 10.70
C MET A 132 14.42 11.15 9.58
N ARG A 133 13.89 9.92 9.64
CA ARG A 133 14.08 8.94 8.58
C ARG A 133 13.30 9.28 7.30
N ILE A 134 12.10 9.83 7.43
CA ILE A 134 11.26 10.18 6.27
C ILE A 134 11.87 11.36 5.51
N ASP A 135 12.48 12.29 6.22
CA ASP A 135 13.01 13.51 5.65
C ASP A 135 14.33 13.31 4.88
N ASP A 136 15.00 12.17 5.06
CA ASP A 136 16.30 11.90 4.45
C ASP A 136 16.34 10.58 3.66
N ASN A 137 16.21 10.70 2.33
CA ASN A 137 16.34 9.56 1.39
C ASN A 137 17.77 8.97 1.35
N SER A 138 18.79 9.66 1.84
CA SER A 138 20.18 9.17 1.93
C SER A 138 20.38 8.07 2.98
N VAL A 139 19.39 7.84 3.82
CA VAL A 139 19.41 6.95 4.99
C VAL A 139 19.50 5.45 4.67
N LEU A 140 19.25 5.05 3.42
CA LEU A 140 19.35 3.64 3.03
C LEU A 140 20.69 3.01 3.41
N ASN A 141 21.78 3.78 3.36
CA ASN A 141 23.14 3.31 3.66
C ASN A 141 23.47 3.29 5.17
N ARG A 142 22.67 3.93 6.04
CA ARG A 142 22.95 4.07 7.50
C ARG A 142 22.03 3.25 8.40
N ARG A 143 21.37 2.30 7.79
CA ARG A 143 20.41 1.42 8.46
C ARG A 143 20.98 0.73 9.72
N ARG A 144 22.26 0.35 9.70
CA ARG A 144 22.90 -0.31 10.82
C ARG A 144 23.00 0.62 12.04
N ASN A 145 23.36 1.90 11.83
CA ASN A 145 23.46 2.88 12.90
C ASN A 145 22.10 3.08 13.57
N LEU A 146 21.03 3.20 12.76
CA LEU A 146 19.66 3.29 13.25
C LEU A 146 19.24 2.04 14.05
N GLN A 147 19.55 0.84 13.57
CA GLN A 147 19.25 -0.41 14.27
C GLN A 147 19.97 -0.51 15.62
N ILE A 148 21.22 -0.06 15.69
CA ILE A 148 21.96 0.02 16.96
C ILE A 148 21.27 0.99 17.92
N ALA A 149 20.86 2.19 17.47
CA ALA A 149 20.14 3.15 18.29
C ALA A 149 18.81 2.59 18.81
N ILE A 150 18.01 1.95 17.93
CA ILE A 150 16.73 1.30 18.30
C ILE A 150 16.97 0.24 19.39
N SER A 151 18.01 -0.57 19.26
CA SER A 151 18.39 -1.60 20.24
C SER A 151 18.85 -0.99 21.56
N LEU A 152 19.69 0.05 21.52
CA LEU A 152 20.19 0.75 22.72
C LEU A 152 19.06 1.33 23.57
N PHE A 153 18.09 1.95 22.95
CA PHE A 153 16.96 2.58 23.65
C PHE A 153 15.76 1.64 23.89
N GLY A 154 15.84 0.38 23.48
CA GLY A 154 14.76 -0.59 23.67
C GLY A 154 13.46 -0.24 22.95
N ILE A 155 13.56 0.42 21.81
CA ILE A 155 12.40 0.89 21.07
C ILE A 155 11.65 -0.25 20.40
N GLN A 156 12.36 -1.28 19.93
CA GLN A 156 11.73 -2.44 19.30
C GLN A 156 10.79 -3.14 20.28
N GLU A 157 11.28 -3.52 21.45
CA GLU A 157 10.51 -4.24 22.47
C GLU A 157 9.35 -3.39 22.99
N TYR A 158 9.56 -2.08 23.10
CA TYR A 158 8.49 -1.15 23.47
C TYR A 158 7.38 -1.10 22.42
N LEU A 159 7.74 -1.04 21.13
CA LEU A 159 6.74 -1.04 20.04
C LEU A 159 6.02 -2.38 19.95
N GLU A 160 6.70 -3.51 20.15
CA GLU A 160 6.11 -4.84 20.23
C GLU A 160 5.14 -4.95 21.42
N GLU A 161 5.46 -4.37 22.57
CA GLU A 161 4.55 -4.30 23.71
C GLU A 161 3.27 -3.48 23.37
N ILE A 162 3.40 -2.37 22.65
CA ILE A 162 2.25 -1.60 22.18
C ILE A 162 1.38 -2.43 21.21
N ILE A 163 1.98 -3.20 20.33
CA ILE A 163 1.26 -4.08 19.41
C ILE A 163 0.45 -5.12 20.20
N ASN A 164 1.01 -5.65 21.27
CA ASN A 164 0.30 -6.63 22.11
C ASN A 164 -0.84 -6.00 22.91
N LYS A 165 -0.55 -4.97 23.70
CA LYS A 165 -1.46 -4.44 24.72
C LYS A 165 -2.12 -3.12 24.37
N GLY A 166 -1.68 -2.44 23.31
CA GLY A 166 -2.11 -1.09 22.96
C GLY A 166 -3.49 -1.00 22.34
N LYS A 167 -4.03 0.21 22.28
CA LYS A 167 -5.24 0.53 21.50
C LYS A 167 -4.94 0.45 20.00
N ASN A 168 -5.95 0.15 19.18
CA ASN A 168 -5.79 -0.10 17.74
C ASN A 168 -5.01 0.99 16.98
N HIS A 169 -5.27 2.28 17.24
CA HIS A 169 -4.53 3.37 16.59
C HIS A 169 -3.04 3.38 16.94
N ARG A 170 -2.67 2.98 18.18
CA ARG A 170 -1.28 2.83 18.60
C ARG A 170 -0.62 1.59 18.00
N LYS A 171 -1.38 0.51 17.82
CA LYS A 171 -0.91 -0.70 17.15
C LYS A 171 -0.52 -0.40 15.69
N VAL A 172 -1.39 0.34 14.97
CA VAL A 172 -1.09 0.81 13.61
C VAL A 172 0.16 1.68 13.58
N GLU A 173 0.26 2.66 14.49
CA GLU A 173 1.43 3.54 14.58
C GLU A 173 2.72 2.76 14.84
N ALA A 174 2.70 1.80 15.77
CA ALA A 174 3.84 0.95 16.10
C ALA A 174 4.25 0.03 14.93
N LEU A 175 3.29 -0.59 14.25
CA LEU A 175 3.57 -1.42 13.05
C LEU A 175 4.20 -0.59 11.93
N LEU A 176 3.68 0.62 11.66
CA LEU A 176 4.26 1.53 10.67
C LEU A 176 5.68 1.94 11.02
N MET A 177 5.97 2.19 12.32
CA MET A 177 7.31 2.53 12.77
C MET A 177 8.28 1.34 12.64
N LEU A 178 7.92 0.15 13.10
CA LEU A 178 8.76 -1.04 12.96
C LEU A 178 9.08 -1.35 11.50
N ARG A 179 8.07 -1.24 10.63
CA ARG A 179 8.25 -1.37 9.21
C ARG A 179 9.20 -0.30 8.66
N ALA A 180 8.99 0.97 9.03
CA ALA A 180 9.84 2.07 8.61
C ALA A 180 11.29 1.91 9.09
N PHE A 181 11.52 1.42 10.28
CA PHE A 181 12.86 1.13 10.79
C PHE A 181 13.50 -0.11 10.16
N LYS A 182 12.74 -0.86 9.34
CA LYS A 182 13.18 -2.12 8.75
C LYS A 182 13.72 -3.11 9.80
N VAL A 183 13.18 -3.05 11.00
CA VAL A 183 13.47 -4.00 12.08
C VAL A 183 12.55 -5.20 11.92
N PRO A 184 13.05 -6.43 11.96
CA PRO A 184 12.20 -7.61 11.89
C PRO A 184 11.26 -7.60 13.09
N THR A 185 9.96 -7.61 12.83
CA THR A 185 8.95 -7.78 13.87
C THR A 185 8.95 -9.24 14.30
N ASN A 186 8.78 -9.50 15.58
CA ASN A 186 8.63 -10.87 16.05
C ASN A 186 7.39 -11.49 15.36
N GLN A 187 7.58 -12.63 14.69
CA GLN A 187 6.53 -13.30 13.92
C GLN A 187 5.30 -13.61 14.78
N TRP A 188 5.49 -14.01 16.03
CA TRP A 188 4.41 -14.26 16.98
C TRP A 188 3.54 -13.01 17.22
N VAL A 189 4.15 -11.82 17.31
CA VAL A 189 3.44 -10.55 17.49
C VAL A 189 2.63 -10.19 16.25
N ALA A 190 3.19 -10.42 15.08
CA ALA A 190 2.49 -10.17 13.81
C ALA A 190 1.29 -11.12 13.66
N ASN A 191 1.48 -12.42 13.94
CA ASN A 191 0.44 -13.45 13.81
C ASN A 191 -0.78 -13.20 14.72
N GLN A 192 -0.58 -12.64 15.92
CA GLN A 192 -1.71 -12.28 16.80
C GLN A 192 -2.67 -11.25 16.20
N LEU A 193 -2.18 -10.39 15.31
CA LEU A 193 -2.97 -9.32 14.72
C LEU A 193 -3.56 -9.66 13.35
N ILE A 194 -3.16 -10.78 12.75
CA ILE A 194 -3.70 -11.24 11.46
C ILE A 194 -5.21 -11.45 11.56
N ASN A 195 -5.70 -11.93 12.70
CA ASN A 195 -7.13 -12.12 12.97
C ASN A 195 -7.83 -10.87 13.58
N SER A 196 -7.23 -9.69 13.43
CA SER A 196 -7.82 -8.46 13.94
C SER A 196 -9.11 -8.11 13.21
N LYS A 197 -10.19 -7.80 13.96
CA LYS A 197 -11.45 -7.27 13.40
C LYS A 197 -11.27 -5.95 12.61
N ARG A 198 -10.14 -5.29 12.76
CA ARG A 198 -9.80 -4.04 12.06
C ARG A 198 -8.95 -4.32 10.84
N LYS A 199 -9.51 -4.25 9.65
CA LYS A 199 -8.85 -4.54 8.37
C LYS A 199 -7.48 -3.87 8.19
N ARG A 200 -7.35 -2.59 8.56
CA ARG A 200 -6.07 -1.87 8.47
C ARG A 200 -4.98 -2.47 9.38
N VAL A 201 -5.33 -2.88 10.60
CA VAL A 201 -4.39 -3.55 11.52
C VAL A 201 -4.02 -4.92 10.98
N GLN A 202 -5.01 -5.65 10.52
CA GLN A 202 -4.86 -6.96 9.90
C GLN A 202 -3.88 -6.90 8.71
N ARG A 203 -4.11 -6.02 7.74
CA ARG A 203 -3.24 -5.86 6.55
C ARG A 203 -1.81 -5.50 6.93
N LEU A 204 -1.60 -4.54 7.84
CA LEU A 204 -0.27 -4.19 8.30
C LEU A 204 0.44 -5.34 9.03
N ALA A 205 -0.28 -6.14 9.79
CA ALA A 205 0.26 -7.32 10.45
C ALA A 205 0.66 -8.41 9.43
N MET A 206 -0.13 -8.60 8.37
CA MET A 206 0.21 -9.48 7.26
C MET A 206 1.50 -9.05 6.58
N TYR A 207 1.64 -7.77 6.22
CA TYR A 207 2.87 -7.26 5.63
C TYR A 207 4.08 -7.45 6.54
N ALA A 208 3.92 -7.22 7.85
CA ALA A 208 4.96 -7.46 8.82
C ALA A 208 5.32 -8.96 8.92
N SER A 209 4.33 -9.84 8.83
CA SER A 209 4.53 -11.30 8.86
C SER A 209 5.24 -11.80 7.61
N ILE A 210 4.82 -11.37 6.41
CA ILE A 210 5.53 -11.70 5.16
C ILE A 210 6.99 -11.27 5.25
N MET A 211 7.27 -10.09 5.79
CA MET A 211 8.63 -9.56 5.90
C MET A 211 9.49 -10.32 6.90
N SER A 212 8.91 -10.81 8.01
CA SER A 212 9.64 -11.44 9.13
C SER A 212 9.71 -12.96 9.03
N SER A 213 8.76 -13.61 8.36
CA SER A 213 8.74 -15.07 8.21
C SER A 213 10.00 -15.60 7.55
N SER A 214 10.60 -16.62 8.18
CA SER A 214 11.71 -17.38 7.59
C SER A 214 11.21 -18.46 6.63
N ASN A 215 10.02 -19.00 6.86
CA ASN A 215 9.42 -20.10 6.10
C ASN A 215 8.50 -19.57 5.00
N MET A 216 8.37 -20.35 3.94
CA MET A 216 7.49 -20.07 2.79
C MET A 216 6.01 -20.37 3.09
N ASP A 217 5.74 -21.17 4.11
CA ASP A 217 4.42 -21.64 4.49
C ASP A 217 3.62 -20.51 5.16
N LEU A 218 3.21 -19.58 4.31
CA LEU A 218 2.32 -18.50 4.65
C LEU A 218 0.89 -18.97 4.44
N GLU A 219 0.53 -20.11 5.07
CA GLU A 219 -0.77 -20.78 5.00
C GLU A 219 -1.96 -19.83 5.22
N TYR A 220 -1.77 -18.74 5.96
CA TYR A 220 -2.81 -17.74 6.15
C TYR A 220 -3.04 -16.84 4.94
N PHE A 221 -2.19 -16.87 3.90
CA PHE A 221 -2.48 -16.26 2.60
C PHE A 221 -3.32 -17.17 1.70
N GLU A 222 -3.42 -18.44 2.04
CA GLU A 222 -4.31 -19.40 1.44
C GLU A 222 -5.77 -19.18 1.89
N SER A 223 -5.99 -18.41 2.95
CA SER A 223 -7.32 -18.08 3.44
C SER A 223 -7.80 -16.72 2.91
N GLU A 224 -9.10 -16.51 2.89
CA GLU A 224 -9.88 -15.37 2.37
C GLU A 224 -9.48 -13.97 2.90
N PHE A 225 -8.19 -13.71 3.07
CA PHE A 225 -7.68 -12.48 3.67
C PHE A 225 -7.87 -11.22 2.82
N PHE A 226 -7.91 -11.41 1.51
CA PHE A 226 -8.07 -10.35 0.52
C PHE A 226 -9.46 -10.34 -0.10
N ASP A 227 -10.49 -10.84 0.59
CA ASP A 227 -11.88 -10.87 0.13
C ASP A 227 -12.45 -9.51 -0.31
N GLU A 228 -11.81 -8.43 0.10
CA GLU A 228 -12.10 -7.09 -0.37
C GLU A 228 -11.10 -6.68 -1.45
N ASN A 229 -11.58 -5.89 -2.40
CA ASN A 229 -10.76 -5.32 -3.48
C ASN A 229 -9.41 -4.83 -2.96
N CYS A 230 -8.32 -5.42 -3.42
CA CYS A 230 -7.00 -4.85 -3.26
C CYS A 230 -6.95 -3.53 -4.01
N CYS A 231 -6.58 -2.47 -3.32
CA CYS A 231 -6.33 -1.21 -3.97
C CYS A 231 -4.84 -1.10 -4.36
N LEU A 232 -4.54 -0.16 -5.24
CA LEU A 232 -3.16 0.13 -5.67
C LEU A 232 -2.19 0.28 -4.48
N TYR A 233 -2.65 0.89 -3.36
CA TYR A 233 -1.83 1.01 -2.17
C TYR A 233 -1.42 -0.36 -1.61
N ASP A 234 -2.31 -1.35 -1.64
CA ASP A 234 -2.01 -2.71 -1.18
C ASP A 234 -1.02 -3.41 -2.11
N GLU A 235 -1.15 -3.22 -3.42
CA GLU A 235 -0.20 -3.71 -4.43
C GLU A 235 1.21 -3.15 -4.21
N ILE A 236 1.34 -1.84 -4.09
CA ILE A 236 2.61 -1.16 -3.78
C ILE A 236 3.21 -1.70 -2.47
N GLN A 237 2.39 -1.88 -1.44
CA GLN A 237 2.85 -2.38 -0.15
C GLN A 237 3.34 -3.83 -0.23
N LEU A 238 2.63 -4.69 -0.94
CA LEU A 238 3.03 -6.07 -1.18
C LEU A 238 4.32 -6.13 -1.98
N GLY A 239 4.41 -5.41 -3.10
CA GLY A 239 5.62 -5.30 -3.92
C GLY A 239 6.83 -4.87 -3.09
N PHE A 240 6.68 -3.82 -2.26
CA PHE A 240 7.73 -3.37 -1.35
C PHE A 240 8.18 -4.46 -0.35
N VAL A 241 7.24 -5.20 0.24
CA VAL A 241 7.54 -6.26 1.22
C VAL A 241 8.25 -7.43 0.53
N LEU A 242 7.80 -7.84 -0.66
CA LEU A 242 8.40 -8.92 -1.44
C LEU A 242 9.81 -8.53 -1.91
N GLN A 243 10.00 -7.33 -2.44
CA GLN A 243 11.32 -6.78 -2.79
C GLN A 243 12.26 -6.79 -1.58
N ARG A 244 11.71 -6.48 -0.40
CA ARG A 244 12.48 -6.53 0.84
C ARG A 244 12.90 -7.95 1.22
N ARG A 245 12.05 -8.97 1.00
CA ARG A 245 12.42 -10.38 1.19
C ARG A 245 13.62 -10.75 0.31
N LEU A 246 13.57 -10.40 -0.98
CA LEU A 246 14.69 -10.62 -1.89
C LEU A 246 15.98 -9.96 -1.40
N SER A 247 15.91 -8.71 -0.94
CA SER A 247 17.12 -7.98 -0.48
C SER A 247 17.79 -8.62 0.74
N VAL A 248 17.09 -9.46 1.50
CA VAL A 248 17.63 -10.25 2.61
C VAL A 248 17.85 -11.74 2.22
N LYS A 249 17.86 -12.03 0.91
CA LYS A 249 18.06 -13.38 0.36
C LYS A 249 17.01 -14.41 0.81
N ARG A 250 15.76 -13.97 1.04
CA ARG A 250 14.64 -14.86 1.31
C ARG A 250 13.87 -15.10 0.01
N LYS A 251 13.35 -16.31 -0.16
CA LYS A 251 12.52 -16.65 -1.31
C LYS A 251 11.20 -15.90 -1.29
N ILE A 252 10.70 -15.55 -2.47
CA ILE A 252 9.34 -15.03 -2.67
C ILE A 252 8.39 -16.22 -2.68
N PRO A 253 7.19 -16.10 -2.06
CA PRO A 253 6.15 -17.11 -2.15
C PRO A 253 5.70 -17.32 -3.59
N ASN A 254 5.07 -18.45 -3.87
CA ASN A 254 4.40 -18.70 -5.14
C ASN A 254 3.17 -17.76 -5.28
N LEU A 255 3.30 -16.74 -6.13
CA LEU A 255 2.27 -15.72 -6.32
C LEU A 255 1.14 -16.22 -7.22
N ALA A 256 1.39 -17.18 -8.12
CA ALA A 256 0.35 -17.82 -8.91
C ALA A 256 -0.61 -18.63 -8.00
N HIS A 257 -0.06 -19.39 -7.06
CA HIS A 257 -0.86 -20.10 -6.05
C HIS A 257 -1.71 -19.12 -5.22
N TRP A 258 -1.12 -18.00 -4.80
CA TRP A 258 -1.87 -16.97 -4.07
C TRP A 258 -2.97 -16.33 -4.92
N ALA A 259 -2.76 -16.12 -6.22
CA ALA A 259 -3.80 -15.65 -7.13
C ALA A 259 -4.94 -16.66 -7.20
N HIS A 260 -4.64 -17.94 -7.33
CA HIS A 260 -5.63 -19.02 -7.43
C HIS A 260 -6.52 -19.13 -6.18
N MET A 261 -5.96 -18.90 -5.01
CA MET A 261 -6.69 -18.95 -3.74
C MET A 261 -7.63 -17.76 -3.49
N GLN A 262 -7.54 -16.67 -4.27
CA GLN A 262 -8.41 -15.50 -4.10
C GLN A 262 -9.71 -15.66 -4.90
N LYS A 263 -10.82 -15.22 -4.30
CA LYS A 263 -12.13 -15.22 -4.97
C LYS A 263 -12.37 -13.94 -5.81
N ASN A 264 -11.64 -12.89 -5.52
CA ASN A 264 -11.84 -11.58 -6.14
C ASN A 264 -10.84 -11.38 -7.28
N SER A 265 -11.33 -11.19 -8.50
CA SER A 265 -10.51 -11.02 -9.70
C SER A 265 -9.54 -9.83 -9.60
N SER A 266 -9.96 -8.71 -9.00
CA SER A 266 -9.07 -7.55 -8.79
C SER A 266 -7.87 -7.91 -7.92
N THR A 267 -8.04 -8.76 -6.90
CA THR A 267 -6.94 -9.26 -6.06
C THR A 267 -6.08 -10.28 -6.79
N GLN A 268 -6.69 -11.13 -7.59
CA GLN A 268 -5.97 -12.06 -8.48
C GLN A 268 -5.07 -11.30 -9.44
N CYS A 269 -5.57 -10.23 -10.08
CA CYS A 269 -4.79 -9.34 -10.95
C CYS A 269 -3.55 -8.78 -10.25
N VAL A 270 -3.68 -8.36 -8.98
CA VAL A 270 -2.53 -7.86 -8.19
C VAL A 270 -1.44 -8.93 -8.06
N PHE A 271 -1.80 -10.17 -7.75
CA PHE A 271 -0.81 -11.25 -7.63
C PHE A 271 -0.18 -11.62 -8.97
N VAL A 272 -0.96 -11.62 -10.05
CA VAL A 272 -0.47 -11.88 -11.41
C VAL A 272 0.52 -10.77 -11.84
N ARG A 273 0.23 -9.49 -11.57
CA ARG A 273 1.15 -8.37 -11.81
C ARG A 273 2.43 -8.49 -10.99
N LEU A 274 2.30 -8.83 -9.71
CA LEU A 274 3.48 -9.05 -8.85
C LEU A 274 4.32 -10.25 -9.32
N MET A 275 3.69 -11.34 -9.79
CA MET A 275 4.38 -12.49 -10.38
C MET A 275 5.24 -12.07 -11.57
N ARG A 276 4.70 -11.25 -12.48
CA ARG A 276 5.42 -10.65 -13.60
C ARG A 276 6.60 -9.79 -13.12
N GLN A 277 6.35 -8.88 -12.14
CA GLN A 277 7.36 -8.00 -11.57
C GLN A 277 8.53 -8.77 -10.92
N PHE A 278 8.26 -9.90 -10.30
CA PHE A 278 9.28 -10.73 -9.64
C PHE A 278 9.80 -11.87 -10.49
N ASN A 279 9.46 -11.90 -11.78
CA ASN A 279 9.95 -12.84 -12.78
C ASN A 279 9.77 -14.31 -12.35
N GLN A 280 8.56 -14.68 -11.90
CA GLN A 280 8.24 -16.04 -11.47
C GLN A 280 7.72 -16.89 -12.64
N ALA A 281 8.54 -17.08 -13.68
CA ALA A 281 8.17 -17.84 -14.87
C ALA A 281 7.85 -19.32 -14.57
N GLU A 282 8.48 -19.88 -13.55
CA GLU A 282 8.31 -21.28 -13.14
C GLU A 282 6.89 -21.66 -12.68
N TYR A 283 6.05 -20.66 -12.36
CA TYR A 283 4.67 -20.88 -11.90
C TYR A 283 3.61 -20.47 -12.93
N CYS A 284 3.98 -20.16 -14.17
CA CYS A 284 3.03 -19.72 -15.20
C CYS A 284 1.95 -20.76 -15.51
N SER A 285 2.28 -22.05 -15.46
CA SER A 285 1.30 -23.14 -15.68
C SER A 285 0.17 -23.15 -14.65
N GLU A 286 0.41 -22.67 -13.42
CA GLU A 286 -0.64 -22.61 -12.41
C GLU A 286 -1.73 -21.56 -12.75
N LEU A 287 -1.50 -20.66 -13.71
CA LEU A 287 -2.48 -19.68 -14.17
C LEU A 287 -3.40 -20.18 -15.28
N GLU A 288 -3.15 -21.36 -15.88
CA GLU A 288 -3.93 -21.88 -17.02
C GLU A 288 -5.41 -22.07 -16.67
N GLU A 289 -5.71 -22.59 -15.49
CA GLU A 289 -7.09 -22.78 -15.03
C GLU A 289 -7.79 -21.41 -14.84
N LEU A 290 -7.10 -20.42 -14.28
CA LEU A 290 -7.65 -19.07 -14.15
C LEU A 290 -7.88 -18.39 -15.50
N PHE A 291 -7.01 -18.64 -16.47
CA PHE A 291 -7.14 -18.09 -17.82
C PHE A 291 -8.33 -18.68 -18.58
N THR A 292 -8.53 -19.99 -18.49
CA THR A 292 -9.55 -20.71 -19.28
C THR A 292 -10.96 -20.67 -18.68
N HIS A 293 -11.08 -20.68 -17.36
CA HIS A 293 -12.39 -20.76 -16.69
C HIS A 293 -12.90 -19.45 -16.13
N ASN A 294 -12.13 -18.35 -16.20
CA ASN A 294 -12.56 -17.07 -15.70
C ASN A 294 -13.39 -16.29 -16.75
N THR A 295 -14.34 -15.48 -16.24
CA THR A 295 -15.17 -14.60 -17.07
C THR A 295 -14.74 -13.13 -16.96
N ASP A 296 -13.79 -12.81 -16.07
CA ASP A 296 -13.32 -11.45 -15.87
C ASP A 296 -12.25 -11.08 -16.90
N SER A 297 -12.60 -10.15 -17.78
CA SER A 297 -11.73 -9.71 -18.87
C SER A 297 -10.41 -9.11 -18.39
N GLU A 298 -10.39 -8.40 -17.23
CA GLU A 298 -9.18 -7.77 -16.71
C GLU A 298 -8.18 -8.85 -16.27
N LEU A 299 -8.65 -9.89 -15.60
CA LEU A 299 -7.77 -10.98 -15.16
C LEU A 299 -7.18 -11.74 -16.35
N ILE A 300 -8.00 -12.06 -17.37
CA ILE A 300 -7.52 -12.73 -18.59
C ILE A 300 -6.44 -11.88 -19.28
N GLN A 301 -6.66 -10.56 -19.40
CA GLN A 301 -5.67 -9.63 -19.96
C GLN A 301 -4.36 -9.64 -19.17
N GLU A 302 -4.43 -9.58 -17.83
CA GLU A 302 -3.23 -9.57 -16.99
C GLU A 302 -2.46 -10.89 -17.06
N ILE A 303 -3.17 -12.03 -17.15
CA ILE A 303 -2.50 -13.33 -17.34
C ILE A 303 -1.82 -13.39 -18.73
N ALA A 304 -2.52 -12.99 -19.80
CA ALA A 304 -1.94 -12.96 -21.13
C ALA A 304 -0.68 -12.07 -21.19
N ARG A 305 -0.76 -10.84 -20.65
CA ARG A 305 0.41 -9.94 -20.55
C ARG A 305 1.55 -10.57 -19.76
N THR A 306 1.24 -11.27 -18.68
CA THR A 306 2.25 -11.92 -17.84
C THR A 306 2.93 -13.08 -18.59
N TRP A 307 2.20 -13.90 -19.31
CA TRP A 307 2.73 -14.96 -20.13
C TRP A 307 3.63 -14.43 -21.28
N GLY A 308 3.16 -13.38 -21.97
CA GLY A 308 3.98 -12.70 -22.97
C GLY A 308 5.28 -12.13 -22.42
N TYR A 309 5.22 -11.48 -21.25
CA TYR A 309 6.39 -10.88 -20.60
C TYR A 309 7.38 -11.94 -20.07
N LEU A 310 6.87 -13.03 -19.49
CA LEU A 310 7.67 -14.12 -18.93
C LEU A 310 8.06 -15.18 -19.97
N HIS A 311 7.69 -14.99 -21.24
CA HIS A 311 7.93 -15.93 -22.34
C HIS A 311 7.43 -17.35 -22.05
N TYR A 312 6.19 -17.47 -21.55
CA TYR A 312 5.55 -18.76 -21.30
C TYR A 312 4.95 -19.33 -22.59
N ILE A 313 5.75 -20.14 -23.31
CA ILE A 313 5.42 -20.68 -24.65
C ILE A 313 4.25 -21.68 -24.58
N GLU A 314 4.16 -22.46 -23.51
CA GLU A 314 3.12 -23.49 -23.34
C GLU A 314 1.70 -22.86 -23.29
N GLY A 315 1.58 -21.60 -22.87
CA GLY A 315 0.31 -20.86 -22.87
C GLY A 315 -0.13 -20.35 -24.24
N GLU A 316 0.71 -20.47 -25.29
CA GLU A 316 0.40 -19.93 -26.63
C GLU A 316 -0.84 -20.56 -27.24
N GLU A 317 -0.99 -21.88 -27.15
CA GLU A 317 -2.15 -22.60 -27.70
C GLU A 317 -3.46 -22.14 -27.05
N LEU A 318 -3.50 -22.05 -25.74
CA LEU A 318 -4.65 -21.55 -24.99
C LEU A 318 -5.00 -20.11 -25.40
N MET A 319 -4.02 -19.24 -25.54
CA MET A 319 -4.23 -17.86 -25.99
C MET A 319 -4.81 -17.80 -27.41
N ARG A 320 -4.32 -18.64 -28.33
CA ARG A 320 -4.86 -18.72 -29.71
C ARG A 320 -6.31 -19.19 -29.73
N GLU A 321 -6.65 -20.22 -28.97
CA GLU A 321 -8.00 -20.74 -28.87
C GLU A 321 -8.99 -19.70 -28.32
N MET A 322 -8.58 -18.96 -27.31
CA MET A 322 -9.43 -17.98 -26.65
C MET A 322 -9.53 -16.64 -27.41
N LEU A 323 -8.58 -16.32 -28.28
CA LEU A 323 -8.50 -15.03 -28.96
C LEU A 323 -9.83 -14.58 -29.59
N MET A 324 -10.52 -15.48 -30.32
CA MET A 324 -11.71 -15.09 -31.08
C MET A 324 -12.97 -14.92 -30.21
N THR A 325 -13.01 -15.51 -29.04
CA THR A 325 -14.17 -15.52 -28.15
C THR A 325 -14.22 -14.36 -27.16
N GLN A 326 -13.11 -13.62 -27.02
CA GLN A 326 -12.95 -12.58 -26.02
C GLN A 326 -13.45 -11.20 -26.48
N ALA A 327 -13.59 -10.27 -25.51
CA ALA A 327 -13.85 -8.85 -25.77
C ALA A 327 -12.64 -8.19 -26.45
N ASP A 328 -12.86 -7.07 -27.15
CA ASP A 328 -11.86 -6.42 -27.98
C ASP A 328 -10.55 -6.07 -27.23
N ASP A 329 -10.65 -5.50 -26.02
CA ASP A 329 -9.45 -5.15 -25.21
C ASP A 329 -8.67 -6.42 -24.82
N THR A 330 -9.36 -7.52 -24.57
CA THR A 330 -8.73 -8.80 -24.24
C THR A 330 -8.07 -9.42 -25.47
N LYS A 331 -8.70 -9.33 -26.64
CA LYS A 331 -8.08 -9.74 -27.91
C LYS A 331 -6.76 -9.00 -28.14
N VAL A 332 -6.76 -7.69 -27.91
CA VAL A 332 -5.55 -6.86 -28.04
C VAL A 332 -4.46 -7.34 -27.10
N ALA A 333 -4.77 -7.56 -25.82
CA ALA A 333 -3.79 -8.03 -24.85
C ALA A 333 -3.22 -9.42 -25.22
N ILE A 334 -4.05 -10.33 -25.70
CA ILE A 334 -3.64 -11.66 -26.19
C ILE A 334 -2.73 -11.51 -27.42
N MET A 335 -3.10 -10.68 -28.42
CA MET A 335 -2.28 -10.46 -29.61
C MET A 335 -0.91 -9.89 -29.27
N HIS A 336 -0.81 -8.93 -28.34
CA HIS A 336 0.47 -8.40 -27.87
C HIS A 336 1.30 -9.49 -27.20
N ALA A 337 0.70 -10.35 -26.38
CA ALA A 337 1.39 -11.46 -25.75
C ALA A 337 1.92 -12.46 -26.77
N LEU A 338 1.09 -12.87 -27.74
CA LEU A 338 1.46 -13.76 -28.82
C LEU A 338 2.62 -13.20 -29.66
N THR A 339 2.61 -11.90 -29.94
CA THR A 339 3.69 -11.22 -30.66
C THR A 339 5.01 -11.27 -29.89
N ARG A 340 4.94 -11.17 -28.55
CA ARG A 340 6.14 -11.24 -27.69
C ARG A 340 6.71 -12.65 -27.59
N LEU A 341 5.88 -13.69 -27.70
CA LEU A 341 6.37 -15.07 -27.69
C LEU A 341 7.18 -15.41 -28.95
N ASP A 342 6.82 -14.81 -30.09
CA ASP A 342 7.53 -14.88 -31.39
C ASP A 342 7.94 -16.32 -31.80
N THR A 343 6.98 -17.26 -31.66
CA THR A 343 7.21 -18.67 -31.95
C THR A 343 7.06 -19.04 -33.45
N GLY A 344 6.60 -18.11 -34.26
CA GLY A 344 6.21 -18.33 -35.65
C GLY A 344 4.83 -18.93 -35.85
N GLN A 345 4.22 -19.52 -34.81
CA GLN A 345 2.90 -20.17 -34.91
C GLN A 345 1.75 -19.17 -34.74
N SER A 346 2.00 -18.07 -34.04
CA SER A 346 0.96 -17.05 -33.69
C SER A 346 0.56 -16.17 -34.87
N LEU A 347 1.32 -16.14 -35.97
CA LEU A 347 1.05 -15.27 -37.11
C LEU A 347 -0.34 -15.50 -37.72
N ASN A 348 -0.79 -16.76 -37.82
CA ASN A 348 -2.12 -17.08 -38.31
C ASN A 348 -3.22 -16.54 -37.39
N ALA A 349 -3.04 -16.62 -36.07
CA ALA A 349 -3.98 -16.08 -35.11
C ALA A 349 -4.09 -14.54 -35.20
N LEU A 350 -2.96 -13.85 -35.44
CA LEU A 350 -2.98 -12.40 -35.72
C LEU A 350 -3.72 -12.06 -37.00
N LEU A 351 -3.53 -12.88 -38.07
CA LEU A 351 -4.25 -12.74 -39.33
C LEU A 351 -5.77 -12.94 -39.13
N ASP A 352 -6.16 -13.94 -38.37
CA ASP A 352 -7.56 -14.19 -38.02
C ASP A 352 -8.15 -13.03 -37.19
N GLY A 353 -7.38 -12.45 -36.28
CA GLY A 353 -7.77 -11.27 -35.52
C GLY A 353 -8.05 -10.05 -36.39
N TYR A 354 -7.27 -9.88 -37.48
CA TYR A 354 -7.53 -8.82 -38.47
C TYR A 354 -8.76 -9.12 -39.35
N THR A 355 -8.85 -10.33 -39.90
CA THR A 355 -9.84 -10.68 -40.90
C THR A 355 -11.27 -10.84 -40.31
N ASN A 356 -11.35 -11.40 -39.12
CA ASN A 356 -12.63 -11.74 -38.50
C ASN A 356 -13.14 -10.68 -37.51
N SER A 357 -12.35 -9.64 -37.21
CA SER A 357 -12.81 -8.58 -36.32
C SER A 357 -13.59 -7.49 -37.08
N GLY A 358 -14.72 -7.07 -36.50
CA GLY A 358 -15.44 -5.88 -36.93
C GLY A 358 -14.90 -4.57 -36.35
N SER A 359 -14.04 -4.65 -35.33
CA SER A 359 -13.52 -3.49 -34.61
C SER A 359 -12.28 -2.90 -35.30
N PRO A 360 -12.29 -1.61 -35.68
CA PRO A 360 -11.11 -0.96 -36.27
C PRO A 360 -9.91 -0.97 -35.31
N HIS A 361 -10.14 -0.90 -34.01
CA HIS A 361 -9.10 -0.96 -32.99
C HIS A 361 -8.39 -2.32 -32.99
N VAL A 362 -9.15 -3.41 -32.95
CA VAL A 362 -8.58 -4.78 -33.00
C VAL A 362 -7.83 -5.01 -34.30
N LYS A 363 -8.39 -4.56 -35.44
CA LYS A 363 -7.72 -4.65 -36.75
C LYS A 363 -6.40 -3.90 -36.77
N PHE A 364 -6.39 -2.67 -36.24
CA PHE A 364 -5.17 -1.87 -36.16
C PHE A 364 -4.09 -2.54 -35.30
N GLU A 365 -4.46 -3.05 -34.13
CA GLU A 365 -3.51 -3.73 -33.25
C GLU A 365 -3.03 -5.06 -33.82
N ALA A 366 -3.87 -5.79 -34.55
CA ALA A 366 -3.45 -6.98 -35.29
C ALA A 366 -2.42 -6.64 -36.38
N LEU A 367 -2.64 -5.57 -37.16
CA LEU A 367 -1.68 -5.06 -38.15
C LEU A 367 -0.38 -4.61 -37.48
N ARG A 368 -0.45 -3.93 -36.35
CA ARG A 368 0.68 -3.50 -35.55
C ARG A 368 1.51 -4.71 -35.08
N CYS A 369 0.87 -5.71 -34.52
CA CYS A 369 1.48 -6.96 -34.13
C CYS A 369 2.18 -7.65 -35.30
N MET A 370 1.51 -7.83 -36.43
CA MET A 370 2.10 -8.44 -37.64
C MET A 370 3.30 -7.64 -38.18
N TYR A 371 3.22 -6.31 -38.21
CA TYR A 371 4.31 -5.46 -38.68
C TYR A 371 5.61 -5.62 -37.87
N PHE A 372 5.49 -5.88 -36.55
CA PHE A 372 6.62 -6.11 -35.64
C PHE A 372 6.94 -7.59 -35.37
N TYR A 373 6.22 -8.51 -36.01
CA TYR A 373 6.41 -9.98 -35.88
C TYR A 373 7.56 -10.54 -36.75
N GLY A 374 8.60 -9.77 -36.97
CA GLY A 374 9.70 -10.17 -37.80
C GLY A 374 9.42 -10.11 -39.31
N ASP A 375 10.23 -10.79 -40.13
CA ASP A 375 10.16 -10.69 -41.59
C ASP A 375 8.90 -11.38 -42.16
N GLU A 376 8.50 -12.52 -41.61
CA GLU A 376 7.29 -13.23 -42.04
C GLU A 376 6.03 -12.40 -41.78
N GLY A 377 5.95 -11.73 -40.63
CA GLY A 377 4.86 -10.84 -40.31
C GLY A 377 4.77 -9.64 -41.27
N ARG A 378 5.91 -9.07 -41.64
CA ARG A 378 5.99 -7.97 -42.64
C ARG A 378 5.52 -8.40 -44.01
N VAL A 379 5.87 -9.62 -44.46
CA VAL A 379 5.37 -10.17 -45.74
C VAL A 379 3.83 -10.22 -45.71
N LYS A 380 3.26 -10.79 -44.64
CA LYS A 380 1.81 -10.87 -44.48
C LYS A 380 1.13 -9.48 -44.39
N PHE A 381 1.74 -8.58 -43.66
CA PHE A 381 1.29 -7.18 -43.58
C PHE A 381 1.22 -6.53 -44.97
N ASN A 382 2.24 -6.67 -45.78
CA ASN A 382 2.28 -6.11 -47.15
C ASN A 382 1.22 -6.77 -48.08
N GLU A 383 1.05 -8.08 -47.99
CA GLU A 383 -0.01 -8.79 -48.73
C GLU A 383 -1.42 -8.24 -48.38
N LEU A 384 -1.67 -7.97 -47.09
CA LEU A 384 -2.92 -7.39 -46.62
C LEU A 384 -3.09 -5.94 -47.09
N LYS A 385 -2.02 -5.16 -47.06
CA LYS A 385 -2.01 -3.77 -47.52
C LYS A 385 -2.40 -3.66 -49.01
N GLU A 386 -1.89 -4.53 -49.86
CA GLU A 386 -2.24 -4.56 -51.30
C GLU A 386 -3.70 -4.95 -51.54
N LYS A 387 -4.26 -5.81 -50.69
CA LYS A 387 -5.63 -6.31 -50.80
C LYS A 387 -6.64 -5.50 -49.96
N ALA A 388 -6.18 -4.45 -49.28
CA ALA A 388 -7.00 -3.71 -48.32
C ALA A 388 -8.23 -3.08 -48.94
N SER A 389 -9.36 -3.22 -48.27
CA SER A 389 -10.63 -2.55 -48.63
C SER A 389 -10.49 -1.03 -48.46
N MET A 390 -11.39 -0.26 -49.11
CA MET A 390 -11.41 1.20 -48.97
C MET A 390 -11.60 1.64 -47.50
N VAL A 391 -12.25 0.81 -46.68
CA VAL A 391 -12.51 1.09 -45.28
C VAL A 391 -11.26 0.84 -44.43
N ASP A 392 -10.46 -0.19 -44.77
CA ASP A 392 -9.27 -0.57 -44.01
C ASP A 392 -8.00 0.20 -44.45
N LYS A 393 -7.95 0.79 -45.66
CA LYS A 393 -6.79 1.57 -46.13
C LYS A 393 -6.26 2.61 -45.14
N PRO A 394 -7.13 3.38 -44.44
CA PRO A 394 -6.64 4.35 -43.45
C PRO A 394 -5.83 3.72 -42.31
N LEU A 395 -6.08 2.44 -41.93
CA LEU A 395 -5.34 1.77 -40.89
C LEU A 395 -3.86 1.56 -41.26
N PHE A 396 -3.58 1.30 -42.57
CA PHE A 396 -2.21 1.15 -43.08
C PHE A 396 -1.46 2.46 -43.21
N ALA A 397 -2.17 3.59 -43.35
CA ALA A 397 -1.53 4.93 -43.51
C ALA A 397 -0.67 5.30 -42.28
N PHE A 398 -1.03 4.81 -41.08
CA PHE A 398 -0.23 5.03 -39.87
C PHE A 398 1.18 4.40 -39.96
N PHE A 399 1.35 3.34 -40.72
CA PHE A 399 2.65 2.65 -40.89
C PHE A 399 3.52 3.30 -41.95
N ASP A 400 2.93 4.14 -42.82
CA ASP A 400 3.64 4.89 -43.85
C ASP A 400 4.17 6.24 -43.33
N ASP A 401 3.59 6.76 -42.25
CA ASP A 401 4.00 8.02 -41.63
C ASP A 401 5.24 7.76 -40.73
N GLU A 402 6.34 8.46 -41.05
CA GLU A 402 7.61 8.29 -40.28
C GLU A 402 7.49 8.69 -38.83
N ILE A 403 6.70 9.75 -38.50
CA ILE A 403 6.53 10.24 -37.15
C ILE A 403 5.71 9.23 -36.32
N MET A 404 4.70 8.65 -36.94
CA MET A 404 3.81 7.69 -36.25
C MET A 404 4.51 6.33 -36.12
N ARG A 405 5.30 5.92 -37.12
CA ARG A 405 6.02 4.64 -37.12
C ARG A 405 6.95 4.49 -35.92
N ASP A 406 7.60 5.56 -35.48
CA ASP A 406 8.48 5.52 -34.29
C ASP A 406 7.71 5.27 -32.97
N LYS A 407 6.38 5.44 -32.97
CA LYS A 407 5.50 5.20 -31.82
C LYS A 407 4.76 3.86 -31.89
N LEU A 408 4.89 3.11 -32.99
CA LEU A 408 4.20 1.85 -33.20
C LEU A 408 4.85 0.62 -32.55
N PRO A 409 6.18 0.57 -32.27
CA PRO A 409 6.76 -0.61 -31.64
C PRO A 409 6.03 -0.99 -30.36
N LEU A 410 5.80 -2.28 -30.17
CA LEU A 410 5.25 -2.79 -28.92
C LEU A 410 6.26 -2.53 -27.80
N SER A 411 5.90 -1.66 -26.88
CA SER A 411 6.71 -1.35 -25.70
C SER A 411 6.41 -2.32 -24.57
N ASP A 412 7.29 -2.34 -23.57
CA ASP A 412 6.96 -3.05 -22.33
C ASP A 412 5.73 -2.49 -21.64
N ASP A 413 5.40 -1.20 -21.88
CA ASP A 413 4.17 -0.57 -21.39
C ASP A 413 2.89 -1.20 -21.98
N ASP A 414 2.92 -1.75 -23.18
CA ASP A 414 1.79 -2.47 -23.77
C ASP A 414 1.50 -3.78 -23.02
N LEU A 415 2.51 -4.39 -22.42
CA LEU A 415 2.37 -5.56 -21.53
C LEU A 415 2.26 -5.16 -20.06
N TYR A 416 2.85 -4.04 -19.69
CA TYR A 416 2.78 -3.43 -18.38
C TYR A 416 1.67 -2.37 -18.40
N ARG A 417 0.46 -2.73 -18.02
CA ARG A 417 -0.53 -1.72 -17.66
C ARG A 417 -0.28 -1.23 -16.23
N SER A 418 0.90 -0.66 -16.02
CA SER A 418 1.17 0.09 -14.82
C SER A 418 0.79 1.53 -15.13
N GLU A 419 -0.31 2.02 -14.56
CA GLU A 419 -0.60 3.47 -14.49
C GLU A 419 0.55 4.25 -13.83
N TYR A 420 1.54 3.54 -13.35
CA TYR A 420 2.70 4.02 -12.60
C TYR A 420 3.94 3.31 -13.17
N GLY A 421 4.66 4.00 -14.04
CA GLY A 421 5.85 3.47 -14.73
C GLY A 421 6.87 2.81 -13.79
N ASP A 422 7.80 2.04 -14.36
CA ASP A 422 8.84 1.22 -13.74
C ASP A 422 9.62 1.84 -12.57
N ASN A 423 9.48 3.15 -12.37
CA ASN A 423 10.23 3.91 -11.38
C ASN A 423 9.64 3.89 -9.95
N LEU A 424 8.42 3.38 -9.73
CA LEU A 424 7.80 3.45 -8.41
C LEU A 424 8.52 2.58 -7.37
N PHE A 425 9.16 1.51 -7.81
CA PHE A 425 9.91 0.59 -6.94
C PHE A 425 11.42 0.81 -6.97
N ALA A 426 11.95 1.53 -7.97
CA ALA A 426 13.36 1.87 -8.05
C ALA A 426 13.77 2.99 -7.06
N VAL A 427 12.81 3.78 -6.58
CA VAL A 427 13.04 4.96 -5.71
C VAL A 427 12.94 4.63 -4.23
N TYR A 428 12.52 3.41 -3.85
CA TYR A 428 12.38 2.98 -2.46
C TYR A 428 13.23 1.76 -2.16
#